data_b22de66a12ede6fc2dfd533d95705990
#
_entry.id   b22de66a12ede6fc2dfd533d95705990
#
_cell.length_a   1.000
_cell.length_b   1.000
_cell.length_c   1.000
_cell.angle_alpha   90.00
_cell.angle_beta   90.00
_cell.angle_gamma   90.00
#
_symmetry.space_group_name_H-M   'P 1'
#
loop_
_entity.id
_entity.type
_entity.pdbx_description
1 polymer ?
#
loop_
_entity_poly.entity_id
_entity_poly.type
_entity_poly.pdbx_seq_one_letter_code
_entity_poly.pdbx_strand_id
1 'polypeptide(L)' 'MPFKIYEVELKRTSYVTYVVEALDENAAEEVAWDLLQKDGNDKGDAEWELNNIWSYEP' A
#
# COMPACT_ATOMS: atom_id res chain seq x y z
N MET A 1 -13.05 0.72 -17.64
CA MET A 1 -12.60 0.01 -16.43
C MET A 1 -12.24 1.02 -15.40
N PRO A 2 -12.92 0.99 -14.32
CA PRO A 2 -12.72 2.02 -13.33
C PRO A 2 -11.65 1.66 -12.33
N PHE A 3 -10.42 1.81 -12.73
CA PHE A 3 -9.37 1.85 -11.74
C PHE A 3 -9.55 3.09 -10.89
N LYS A 4 -9.31 2.95 -9.60
CA LYS A 4 -9.34 4.04 -8.67
C LYS A 4 -7.96 4.26 -8.13
N ILE A 5 -7.72 5.47 -7.66
CA ILE A 5 -6.44 5.82 -7.05
C ILE A 5 -6.59 5.62 -5.56
N TYR A 6 -5.66 4.88 -4.97
CA TYR A 6 -5.65 4.65 -3.53
C TYR A 6 -4.32 5.12 -2.97
N GLU A 7 -4.40 5.66 -1.78
CA GLU A 7 -3.20 5.97 -1.00
C GLU A 7 -3.17 4.97 0.15
N VAL A 8 -2.13 4.13 0.18
CA VAL A 8 -2.02 3.05 1.14
C VAL A 8 -0.88 3.38 2.09
N GLU A 9 -1.20 3.46 3.37
CA GLU A 9 -0.20 3.77 4.39
C GLU A 9 0.11 2.51 5.17
N LEU A 10 1.38 2.12 5.15
CA LEU A 10 1.88 0.96 5.87
C LEU A 10 2.74 1.44 7.02
N LYS A 11 2.69 0.69 8.11
CA LYS A 11 3.30 1.12 9.36
C LYS A 11 4.22 0.03 9.88
N ARG A 12 5.36 0.48 10.38
CA ARG A 12 6.26 -0.34 11.18
C ARG A 12 6.77 0.54 12.29
N THR A 13 8.07 0.84 12.34
CA THR A 13 8.57 1.89 13.22
C THR A 13 8.36 3.26 12.62
N SER A 14 8.21 3.30 11.30
CA SER A 14 7.90 4.53 10.60
C SER A 14 6.82 4.21 9.56
N TYR A 15 6.31 5.25 8.94
CA TYR A 15 5.23 5.11 7.98
C TYR A 15 5.77 5.20 6.58
N VAL A 16 5.20 4.40 5.69
CA VAL A 16 5.48 4.44 4.26
C VAL A 16 4.15 4.54 3.54
N THR A 17 4.05 5.45 2.60
CA THR A 17 2.81 5.66 1.87
C THR A 17 3.04 5.39 0.39
N TYR A 18 2.16 4.62 -0.21
CA TYR A 18 2.19 4.34 -1.64
C TYR A 18 0.89 4.83 -2.27
N VAL A 19 1.01 5.44 -3.42
CA VAL A 19 -0.16 5.83 -4.22
C VAL A 19 -0.24 4.83 -5.38
N VAL A 20 -1.35 4.09 -5.42
CA VAL A 20 -1.48 2.99 -6.38
C VAL A 20 -2.83 3.09 -7.09
N GLU A 21 -2.89 2.51 -8.29
CA GLU A 21 -4.14 2.34 -9.01
C GLU A 21 -4.61 0.91 -8.87
N ALA A 22 -5.87 0.73 -8.53
CA ALA A 22 -6.41 -0.61 -8.34
C ALA A 22 -7.92 -0.57 -8.52
N LEU A 23 -8.50 -1.75 -8.67
CA LEU A 23 -9.95 -1.87 -8.84
C LEU A 23 -10.68 -1.71 -7.52
N ASP A 24 -10.05 -2.14 -6.42
CA ASP A 24 -10.67 -2.03 -5.10
C ASP A 24 -9.57 -1.98 -4.05
N GLU A 25 -10.00 -1.89 -2.79
CA GLU A 25 -9.05 -1.74 -1.70
C GLU A 25 -8.15 -2.96 -1.53
N ASN A 26 -8.70 -4.14 -1.74
CA ASN A 26 -7.89 -5.35 -1.61
C ASN A 26 -6.77 -5.37 -2.63
N ALA A 27 -7.10 -5.03 -3.87
CA ALA A 27 -6.08 -4.99 -4.91
C ALA A 27 -5.05 -3.90 -4.62
N ALA A 28 -5.51 -2.76 -4.11
CA ALA A 28 -4.59 -1.68 -3.77
C ALA A 28 -3.60 -2.11 -2.69
N GLU A 29 -4.11 -2.82 -1.69
CA GLU A 29 -3.24 -3.29 -0.63
C GLU A 29 -2.20 -4.25 -1.16
N GLU A 30 -2.61 -5.17 -2.02
CA GLU A 30 -1.67 -6.12 -2.60
C GLU A 30 -0.57 -5.43 -3.38
N VAL A 31 -0.94 -4.43 -4.17
CA VAL A 31 0.05 -3.69 -4.93
C VAL A 31 1.02 -2.98 -4.00
N ALA A 32 0.50 -2.40 -2.92
CA ALA A 32 1.34 -1.69 -1.97
C ALA A 32 2.35 -2.64 -1.30
N TRP A 33 1.89 -3.83 -0.92
CA TRP A 33 2.80 -4.81 -0.32
C TRP A 33 3.88 -5.23 -1.30
N ASP A 34 3.51 -5.40 -2.56
CA ASP A 34 4.48 -5.74 -3.59
C ASP A 34 5.53 -4.65 -3.74
N LEU A 35 5.09 -3.40 -3.74
CA LEU A 35 6.01 -2.27 -3.84
C LEU A 35 6.93 -2.20 -2.63
N LEU A 36 6.41 -2.49 -1.46
CA LEU A 36 7.21 -2.50 -0.25
C LEU A 36 8.36 -3.51 -0.37
N GLN A 37 8.06 -4.68 -0.88
CA GLN A 37 9.08 -5.70 -1.07
C GLN A 37 10.11 -5.27 -2.11
N LYS A 38 9.65 -4.68 -3.19
CA LYS A 38 10.56 -4.25 -4.26
C LYS A 38 11.48 -3.15 -3.80
N ASP A 39 11.02 -2.31 -2.89
CA ASP A 39 11.86 -1.24 -2.35
C ASP A 39 12.85 -1.74 -1.33
N GLY A 40 12.78 -3.02 -0.98
CA GLY A 40 13.71 -3.57 0.00
C GLY A 40 13.39 -3.20 1.42
N ASN A 41 12.22 -2.68 1.68
CA ASN A 41 11.81 -2.32 3.04
C ASN A 41 11.38 -3.52 3.85
N ASP A 42 11.08 -4.61 3.17
CA ASP A 42 10.66 -5.84 3.82
C ASP A 42 11.90 -6.67 4.12
N LYS A 43 12.45 -6.49 5.29
CA LYS A 43 13.74 -7.05 5.67
C LYS A 43 13.58 -8.27 6.56
N GLY A 44 12.77 -9.17 6.15
CA GLY A 44 12.69 -10.44 6.84
C GLY A 44 12.04 -10.39 8.20
N ASP A 45 12.60 -9.67 9.12
CA ASP A 45 12.04 -9.57 10.46
C ASP A 45 11.19 -8.33 10.65
N ALA A 46 10.99 -7.56 9.60
CA ALA A 46 10.16 -6.39 9.69
C ALA A 46 8.70 -6.80 9.75
N GLU A 47 7.96 -6.18 10.63
CA GLU A 47 6.55 -6.47 10.78
C GLU A 47 5.75 -5.27 10.37
N TRP A 48 5.52 -5.17 9.08
CA TRP A 48 4.70 -4.11 8.53
C TRP A 48 3.24 -4.48 8.64
N GLU A 49 2.41 -3.49 8.86
CA GLU A 49 0.98 -3.71 8.89
C GLU A 49 0.30 -2.58 8.15
N LEU A 50 -0.90 -2.85 7.68
CA LEU A 50 -1.71 -1.82 7.04
C LEU A 50 -2.20 -0.88 8.11
N ASN A 51 -1.86 0.41 7.98
CA ASN A 51 -2.30 1.41 8.92
C ASN A 51 -3.56 2.09 8.44
N ASN A 52 -3.59 2.47 7.17
CA ASN A 52 -4.77 3.13 6.64
C ASN A 52 -4.75 3.03 5.13
N ILE A 53 -5.92 3.24 4.53
CA ILE A 53 -6.03 3.25 3.10
C ILE A 53 -7.12 4.26 2.72
N TRP A 54 -6.80 5.14 1.81
CA TRP A 54 -7.73 6.16 1.33
C TRP A 54 -7.95 5.96 -0.15
N SER A 55 -9.15 6.26 -0.61
CA SER A 55 -9.41 6.25 -2.03
C SER A 55 -9.67 7.68 -2.49
N TYR A 56 -9.11 8.00 -3.64
CA TYR A 56 -9.35 9.27 -4.30
C TYR A 56 -10.35 9.02 -5.40
N GLU A 57 -11.52 9.55 -5.26
CA GLU A 57 -12.57 9.39 -6.27
C GLU A 57 -12.85 10.73 -6.91
N PRO A 58 -13.02 10.72 -8.22
CA PRO A 58 -13.33 11.95 -8.94
C PRO A 58 -14.69 12.50 -8.56
#